data_254274cf348a1997da020fc3cc54bfdd
#
_entry.id   254274cf348a1997da020fc3cc54bfdd
#
_cell.length_a   1.000
_cell.length_b   1.000
_cell.length_c   1.000
_cell.angle_alpha   90.00
_cell.angle_beta   90.00
_cell.angle_gamma   90.00
#
_symmetry.space_group_name_H-M   'P 1'
#
loop_
_entity.id
_entity.type
_entity.pdbx_description
1 polymer ?
#
loop_
_entity_poly.entity_id
_entity_poly.type
_entity_poly.pdbx_seq_one_letter_code
_entity_poly.pdbx_strand_id
1 'polypeptide(L)'
;MCVLHIWSTRDKACVVIFDDNVKRRVYRRQTADARAAGTSNCPLCAIGHDANRTRIWAIKDMDADHVKAWSKGGATDESNCQMLCKTHNRAKGNR
;
A
#
# COMPACT_ATOMS: atom_id res chain seq x y z
N MET A 1 -13.25 8.98 -10.85
CA MET A 1 -13.35 7.75 -10.76
C MET A 1 -13.28 7.04 -12.05
N CYS A 2 -12.96 5.86 -12.05
CA CYS A 2 -12.85 5.09 -13.22
C CYS A 2 -14.22 4.80 -13.75
N VAL A 3 -14.47 5.08 -14.98
CA VAL A 3 -15.67 4.82 -15.49
C VAL A 3 -15.59 3.80 -16.41
N LEU A 4 -15.58 3.41 -16.64
CA LEU A 4 -15.49 2.54 -17.36
C LEU A 4 -15.51 2.31 -18.48
N HIS A 5 -15.56 2.44 -18.88
CA HIS A 5 -15.62 2.29 -19.87
C HIS A 5 -15.12 1.64 -20.46
N ILE A 6 -15.02 1.23 -20.08
CA ILE A 6 -14.93 0.63 -20.57
C ILE A 6 -14.00 0.42 -21.40
N TRP A 7 -13.92 0.29 -22.10
CA TRP A 7 -13.11 0.09 -22.98
C TRP A 7 -11.92 0.49 -22.65
N SER A 8 -11.91 1.02 -21.92
CA SER A 8 -10.86 1.45 -21.65
C SER A 8 -9.97 0.78 -21.04
N THR A 9 -10.02 -0.10 -21.11
CA THR A 9 -9.17 -0.84 -20.68
C THR A 9 -7.99 -0.30 -20.64
N ARG A 10 -7.54 0.20 -21.46
CA ARG A 10 -6.42 0.71 -21.40
C ARG A 10 -6.43 1.92 -20.81
N ASP A 11 -7.34 2.39 -20.38
CA ASP A 11 -7.39 3.64 -19.75
C ASP A 11 -6.70 3.58 -18.45
N LYS A 12 -5.59 4.21 -18.35
CA LYS A 12 -4.84 4.19 -17.13
C LYS A 12 -5.52 4.86 -15.99
N ALA A 13 -6.47 5.70 -16.23
CA ALA A 13 -7.23 6.32 -15.15
C ALA A 13 -8.06 5.30 -14.39
N CYS A 14 -8.25 4.12 -14.95
CA CYS A 14 -9.02 3.08 -14.31
C CYS A 14 -8.15 2.05 -13.59
N VAL A 15 -6.86 2.24 -13.59
CA VAL A 15 -5.97 1.29 -12.93
C VAL A 15 -6.06 1.46 -11.43
N VAL A 16 -6.32 0.38 -10.72
CA VAL A 16 -6.39 0.40 -9.27
C VAL A 16 -5.25 -0.38 -8.64
N ILE A 17 -4.29 -0.82 -9.42
CA ILE A 17 -3.14 -1.56 -8.93
C ILE A 17 -1.89 -0.74 -9.19
N PHE A 18 -1.09 -0.57 -8.16
CA PHE A 18 0.18 0.12 -8.30
C PHE A 18 1.17 -0.77 -9.04
N ASP A 19 1.98 -0.20 -9.93
CA ASP A 19 2.95 -1.01 -10.65
C ASP A 19 4.11 -1.39 -9.74
N ASP A 20 4.92 -2.35 -10.19
CA ASP A 20 5.99 -2.89 -9.37
C ASP A 20 7.07 -1.89 -9.04
N ASN A 21 7.33 -0.94 -9.91
CA ASN A 21 8.34 0.09 -9.64
C ASN A 21 7.90 1.00 -8.50
N VAL A 22 6.63 1.38 -8.50
CA VAL A 22 6.07 2.19 -7.43
C VAL A 22 6.12 1.42 -6.11
N LYS A 23 5.72 0.16 -6.13
CA LYS A 23 5.74 -0.67 -4.94
C LYS A 23 7.15 -0.77 -4.35
N ARG A 24 8.16 -0.97 -5.19
CA ARG A 24 9.52 -1.08 -4.72
C ARG A 24 10.02 0.21 -4.10
N ARG A 25 9.71 1.34 -4.72
CA ARG A 25 10.14 2.63 -4.18
C ARG A 25 9.49 2.91 -2.84
N VAL A 26 8.19 2.67 -2.74
CA VAL A 26 7.46 2.89 -1.50
C VAL A 26 7.97 1.92 -0.42
N TYR A 27 8.16 0.66 -0.78
CA TYR A 27 8.68 -0.33 0.16
C TYR A 27 10.04 0.10 0.71
N ARG A 28 10.94 0.53 -0.16
CA ARG A 28 12.27 0.95 0.28
C ARG A 28 12.20 2.14 1.22
N ARG A 29 11.38 3.12 0.89
CA ARG A 29 11.22 4.32 1.72
C ARG A 29 10.62 3.97 3.07
N GLN A 30 9.51 3.22 3.07
CA GLN A 30 8.87 2.82 4.32
C GLN A 30 9.80 1.97 5.19
N THR A 31 10.55 1.08 4.56
CA THR A 31 11.42 0.19 5.30
C THR A 31 12.60 0.96 5.89
N ALA A 32 13.18 1.90 5.15
CA ALA A 32 14.25 2.72 5.66
C ALA A 32 13.77 3.57 6.85
N ASP A 33 12.61 4.18 6.72
CA ASP A 33 12.03 4.99 7.80
C ASP A 33 11.72 4.13 9.02
N ALA A 34 11.16 2.94 8.79
CA ALA A 34 10.82 2.03 9.87
C ALA A 34 12.06 1.57 10.64
N ARG A 35 13.11 1.25 9.92
CA ARG A 35 14.36 0.83 10.56
C ARG A 35 14.96 1.95 11.39
N ALA A 36 14.90 3.16 10.88
CA ALA A 36 15.40 4.32 11.61
C ALA A 36 14.59 4.58 12.87
N ALA A 37 13.29 4.31 12.82
CA ALA A 37 12.40 4.52 13.97
C ALA A 37 12.31 3.32 14.91
N GLY A 38 12.82 2.16 14.47
CA GLY A 38 12.72 0.94 15.28
C GLY A 38 11.33 0.34 15.31
N THR A 39 10.55 0.55 14.24
CA THR A 39 9.18 0.04 14.15
C THR A 39 9.02 -0.83 12.92
N SER A 40 7.82 -1.43 12.79
CA SER A 40 7.50 -2.21 11.61
C SER A 40 7.41 -1.33 10.38
N ASN A 41 7.74 -1.89 9.22
CA ASN A 41 7.53 -1.22 7.95
C ASN A 41 6.08 -1.33 7.46
N CYS A 42 5.22 -2.05 8.18
CA CYS A 42 3.77 -1.98 7.96
C CYS A 42 3.23 -0.93 8.92
N PRO A 43 2.68 0.18 8.45
CA PRO A 43 2.21 1.24 9.34
C PRO A 43 1.19 0.78 10.37
N LEU A 44 0.35 -0.20 10.01
CA LEU A 44 -0.65 -0.69 10.94
C LEU A 44 -0.07 -1.64 11.98
N CYS A 45 0.98 -2.39 11.62
CA CYS A 45 1.70 -3.17 12.61
C CYS A 45 2.43 -2.25 13.58
N ALA A 46 3.01 -1.18 13.06
CA ALA A 46 3.83 -0.26 13.86
C ALA A 46 3.04 0.39 15.00
N ILE A 47 1.75 0.62 14.80
CA ILE A 47 0.91 1.20 15.83
C ILE A 47 0.19 0.15 16.68
N GLY A 48 0.43 -1.13 16.40
CA GLY A 48 -0.18 -2.21 17.16
C GLY A 48 0.55 -2.47 18.45
N HIS A 49 0.03 -3.45 19.20
CA HIS A 49 0.57 -3.78 20.51
C HIS A 49 1.16 -5.19 20.58
N ASP A 50 1.24 -5.89 19.46
CA ASP A 50 1.77 -7.25 19.46
C ASP A 50 3.23 -7.27 19.00
N ALA A 51 3.77 -8.48 18.85
CA ALA A 51 5.17 -8.63 18.47
C ALA A 51 5.48 -8.10 17.08
N ASN A 52 4.47 -7.93 16.23
CA ASN A 52 4.69 -7.47 14.88
C ASN A 52 4.95 -5.97 14.78
N ARG A 53 4.78 -5.24 15.88
CA ARG A 53 5.00 -3.78 15.84
C ARG A 53 6.42 -3.37 15.50
N THR A 54 7.37 -4.30 15.59
CA THR A 54 8.76 -4.04 15.21
C THR A 54 9.22 -4.92 14.05
N ARG A 55 8.31 -5.66 13.45
CA ARG A 55 8.67 -6.62 12.42
C ARG A 55 8.88 -5.93 11.08
N ILE A 56 10.00 -6.25 10.43
CA ILE A 56 10.26 -5.77 9.06
C ILE A 56 9.83 -6.87 8.10
N TRP A 57 8.78 -6.61 7.36
CA TRP A 57 8.23 -7.55 6.39
C TRP A 57 9.01 -7.48 5.09
N ALA A 58 9.17 -8.62 4.44
CA ALA A 58 9.71 -8.63 3.09
C ALA A 58 8.65 -8.11 2.12
N ILE A 59 9.08 -7.57 1.00
CA ILE A 59 8.14 -7.00 0.04
C ILE A 59 7.12 -8.03 -0.45
N LYS A 60 7.54 -9.29 -0.56
CA LYS A 60 6.64 -10.36 -1.02
C LYS A 60 5.50 -10.64 -0.05
N ASP A 61 5.66 -10.25 1.19
CA ASP A 61 4.67 -10.46 2.24
C ASP A 61 3.79 -9.23 2.47
N MET A 62 3.92 -8.24 1.60
CA MET A 62 3.17 -7.00 1.71
C MET A 62 2.40 -6.75 0.42
N ASP A 63 1.34 -5.98 0.53
CA ASP A 63 0.56 -5.54 -0.61
C ASP A 63 0.55 -4.01 -0.64
N ALA A 64 0.49 -3.46 -1.84
CA ALA A 64 0.33 -2.03 -2.00
C ALA A 64 -1.13 -1.65 -1.74
N ASP A 65 -1.32 -0.59 -1.00
CA ASP A 65 -2.64 -0.13 -0.61
C ASP A 65 -2.77 1.37 -0.88
N HIS A 66 -3.97 1.81 -1.16
CA HIS A 66 -4.26 3.23 -1.33
C HIS A 66 -4.48 3.85 0.04
N VAL A 67 -3.71 4.88 0.37
CA VAL A 67 -3.89 5.60 1.63
C VAL A 67 -5.31 6.17 1.66
N LYS A 68 -5.69 6.87 0.59
CA LYS A 68 -7.09 7.24 0.41
C LYS A 68 -7.69 6.19 -0.50
N ALA A 69 -8.75 5.54 -0.06
CA ALA A 69 -9.33 4.43 -0.80
C ALA A 69 -9.67 4.81 -2.23
N TRP A 70 -9.37 3.91 -3.14
CA TRP A 70 -9.71 4.07 -4.55
C TRP A 70 -11.20 4.37 -4.73
N SER A 71 -12.04 3.65 -4.02
CA SER A 71 -13.48 3.82 -4.14
C SER A 71 -13.96 5.18 -3.66
N LYS A 72 -13.11 5.92 -2.95
CA LYS A 72 -13.43 7.25 -2.45
C LYS A 72 -12.66 8.34 -3.20
N GLY A 73 -12.20 8.01 -4.39
CA GLY A 73 -11.51 8.98 -5.22
C GLY A 73 -10.01 9.03 -5.03
N GLY A 74 -9.43 8.07 -4.33
CA GLY A 74 -7.99 8.03 -4.14
C GLY A 74 -7.27 7.71 -5.44
N ALA A 75 -6.19 8.42 -5.73
CA ALA A 75 -5.42 8.22 -6.95
C ALA A 75 -4.51 7.00 -6.83
N THR A 76 -4.18 6.41 -7.97
CA THR A 76 -3.22 5.30 -8.03
C THR A 76 -1.86 5.87 -8.43
N ASP A 77 -1.30 6.70 -7.58
CA ASP A 77 0.04 7.22 -7.78
C ASP A 77 0.86 7.01 -6.50
N GLU A 78 2.14 7.24 -6.63
CA GLU A 78 3.09 6.92 -5.55
C GLU A 78 2.77 7.67 -4.26
N SER A 79 2.27 8.88 -4.34
CA SER A 79 1.97 9.67 -3.16
C SER A 79 0.81 9.10 -2.35
N ASN A 80 -0.01 8.27 -2.97
CA ASN A 80 -1.16 7.64 -2.31
C ASN A 80 -0.92 6.15 -2.07
N CYS A 81 0.31 5.69 -2.17
CA CYS A 81 0.65 4.30 -2.00
C CYS A 81 1.29 4.05 -0.65
N GLN A 82 0.85 3.02 0.04
CA GLN A 82 1.55 2.51 1.21
C GLN A 82 1.60 0.99 1.11
N MET A 83 2.63 0.40 1.70
CA MET A 83 2.74 -1.05 1.76
C MET A 83 2.20 -1.49 3.11
N LEU A 84 1.33 -2.47 3.10
CA LEU A 84 0.79 -3.09 4.30
C LEU A 84 1.08 -4.57 4.28
N CYS A 85 1.25 -5.18 5.45
CA CYS A 85 1.35 -6.64 5.49
C CYS A 85 0.02 -7.20 4.97
N LYS A 86 0.06 -8.41 4.45
CA LYS A 86 -1.12 -8.99 3.79
C LYS A 86 -2.32 -9.07 4.72
N THR A 87 -2.08 -9.39 5.98
CA THR A 87 -3.18 -9.48 6.95
C THR A 87 -3.90 -8.15 7.11
N HIS A 88 -3.15 -7.06 7.30
CA HIS A 88 -3.75 -5.74 7.46
C HIS A 88 -4.37 -5.23 6.18
N ASN A 89 -3.76 -5.53 5.05
CA ASN A 89 -4.32 -5.12 3.78
C ASN A 89 -5.68 -5.78 3.54
N ARG A 90 -5.78 -7.05 3.84
CA ARG A 90 -7.04 -7.77 3.67
C ARG A 90 -8.11 -7.30 4.65
N ALA A 91 -7.70 -7.02 5.89
CA ALA A 91 -8.64 -6.53 6.89
C ALA A 91 -9.17 -5.14 6.53
N LYS A 92 -8.30 -4.30 5.95
CA LYS A 92 -8.71 -2.98 5.53
C LYS A 92 -9.66 -3.04 4.35
N GLY A 93 -9.40 -3.96 3.43
CA GLY A 93 -10.17 -4.07 2.23
C GLY A 93 -10.08 -2.79 1.41
N ASN A 94 -11.16 -2.44 0.73
CA ASN A 94 -11.21 -1.25 -0.11
C ASN A 94 -12.00 -0.15 0.59
N ARG A 95 -11.67 0.15 1.79
CA ARG A 95 -12.42 1.12 2.55
C ARG A 95 -11.86 2.50 2.53
#